data_fcd7c54f55d027d3c59007c7d6a71ce9
#
_entry.id   fcd7c54f55d027d3c59007c7d6a71ce9
#
_cell.length_a   1.000
_cell.length_b   1.000
_cell.length_c   1.000
_cell.angle_alpha   90.00
_cell.angle_beta   90.00
_cell.angle_gamma   90.00
#
_symmetry.space_group_name_H-M   'P 1'
#
loop_
_entity.id
_entity.type
_entity.pdbx_description
1 polymer ?
#
loop_
_entity_poly.entity_id
_entity_poly.type
_entity_poly.pdbx_seq_one_letter_code
_entity_poly.pdbx_strand_id
1 'polypeptide(L)'
;MQLQDLKSQLTFVFPVRIDCEERLTNLRTVLRHFEGLGCRMIVLEADAVSALGDEVWPDVVEYIFVEDALKIFHRTRYINELLRMTETKVAAVLDTDVLVDYAQIDEAVRLILEGCTLAYPYNGQFAILSEQMSVQMRKKLDLEYLCHMQLCYYFG
;
A
#
# COMPACT_ATOMS: atom_id res chain seq x y z
N MET A 1 6.36 -17.65 6.96
CA MET A 1 7.45 -17.50 5.93
C MET A 1 8.52 -16.59 6.52
N GLN A 2 9.81 -16.73 6.15
CA GLN A 2 10.82 -15.79 6.64
C GLN A 2 10.77 -14.50 5.81
N LEU A 3 11.10 -13.34 6.42
CA LEU A 3 11.10 -12.04 5.73
C LEU A 3 11.93 -12.04 4.43
N GLN A 4 13.01 -12.83 4.38
CA GLN A 4 13.86 -12.98 3.18
C GLN A 4 13.12 -13.67 2.03
N ASP A 5 12.22 -14.61 2.34
CA ASP A 5 11.41 -15.31 1.33
C ASP A 5 10.33 -14.38 0.78
N LEU A 6 9.75 -13.52 1.64
CA LEU A 6 8.71 -12.58 1.27
C LEU A 6 9.19 -11.57 0.21
N LYS A 7 10.41 -11.03 0.37
CA LYS A 7 11.03 -10.07 -0.56
C LYS A 7 11.10 -10.58 -2.01
N SER A 8 11.35 -11.88 -2.18
CA SER A 8 11.48 -12.49 -3.50
C SER A 8 10.15 -12.88 -4.13
N GLN A 9 9.06 -12.89 -3.36
CA GLN A 9 7.76 -13.38 -3.80
C GLN A 9 6.72 -12.27 -4.00
N LEU A 10 6.90 -11.10 -3.37
CA LEU A 10 5.88 -10.06 -3.28
C LEU A 10 6.37 -8.72 -3.84
N THR A 11 5.54 -8.09 -4.67
CA THR A 11 5.65 -6.67 -5.05
C THR A 11 4.37 -5.94 -4.65
N PHE A 12 4.51 -4.81 -3.98
CA PHE A 12 3.40 -3.90 -3.73
C PHE A 12 3.23 -2.93 -4.90
N VAL A 13 2.00 -2.63 -5.28
CA VAL A 13 1.69 -1.70 -6.36
C VAL A 13 0.69 -0.65 -5.92
N PHE A 14 1.01 0.61 -6.20
CA PHE A 14 0.25 1.79 -5.77
C PHE A 14 -0.08 2.68 -6.98
N PRO A 15 -1.27 2.58 -7.57
CA PRO A 15 -1.73 3.56 -8.54
C PRO A 15 -2.24 4.80 -7.80
N VAL A 16 -1.64 5.96 -8.05
CA VAL A 16 -1.94 7.18 -7.30
C VAL A 16 -2.26 8.39 -8.18
N ARG A 17 -3.09 9.28 -7.65
CA ARG A 17 -3.24 10.68 -8.06
C ARG A 17 -3.24 11.50 -6.79
N ILE A 18 -2.37 12.49 -6.71
CA ILE A 18 -2.19 13.32 -5.51
C ILE A 18 -2.92 14.64 -5.72
N ASP A 19 -4.15 14.71 -5.26
CA ASP A 19 -5.02 15.88 -5.36
C ASP A 19 -5.07 16.73 -4.08
N CYS A 20 -4.44 16.24 -2.99
CA CYS A 20 -4.37 16.97 -1.73
C CYS A 20 -3.19 16.49 -0.87
N GLU A 21 -2.76 17.35 0.06
CA GLU A 21 -1.63 17.09 0.98
C GLU A 21 -1.89 15.88 1.89
N GLU A 22 -3.13 15.60 2.21
CA GLU A 22 -3.48 14.44 3.03
C GLU A 22 -3.17 13.12 2.31
N ARG A 23 -3.46 13.02 1.01
CA ARG A 23 -3.10 11.84 0.21
C ARG A 23 -1.60 11.63 0.13
N LEU A 24 -0.84 12.72 -0.07
CA LEU A 24 0.60 12.66 -0.05
C LEU A 24 1.14 12.16 1.29
N THR A 25 0.61 12.68 2.40
CA THR A 25 0.99 12.28 3.75
C THR A 25 0.64 10.81 4.02
N ASN A 26 -0.52 10.34 3.55
CA ASN A 26 -0.94 8.95 3.66
C ASN A 26 -0.02 8.03 2.86
N LEU A 27 0.26 8.37 1.60
CA LEU A 27 1.19 7.61 0.76
C LEU A 27 2.56 7.45 1.44
N ARG A 28 3.17 8.55 1.91
CA ARG A 28 4.44 8.52 2.64
C ARG A 28 4.38 7.61 3.87
N THR A 29 3.25 7.62 4.59
CA THR A 29 3.04 6.80 5.79
C THR A 29 2.97 5.31 5.45
N VAL A 30 2.21 4.96 4.41
CA VAL A 30 2.04 3.59 3.95
C VAL A 30 3.35 3.03 3.40
N LEU A 31 4.08 3.78 2.58
CA LEU A 31 5.38 3.36 2.05
C LEU A 31 6.39 3.13 3.17
N ARG A 32 6.47 4.04 4.14
CA ARG A 32 7.35 3.88 5.33
C ARG A 32 6.96 2.65 6.16
N HIS A 33 5.67 2.33 6.28
CA HIS A 33 5.24 1.12 6.97
C HIS A 33 5.74 -0.14 6.25
N PHE A 34 5.51 -0.26 4.96
CA PHE A 34 5.87 -1.46 4.20
C PHE A 34 7.36 -1.55 3.83
N GLU A 35 8.12 -0.46 3.92
CA GLU A 35 9.58 -0.46 3.77
C GLU A 35 10.26 -1.49 4.69
N GLY A 36 9.72 -1.66 5.92
CA GLY A 36 10.22 -2.64 6.89
C GLY A 36 10.18 -4.10 6.40
N LEU A 37 9.31 -4.43 5.43
CA LEU A 37 9.29 -5.74 4.78
C LEU A 37 10.40 -5.90 3.73
N GLY A 38 10.96 -4.80 3.23
CA GLY A 38 11.98 -4.78 2.19
C GLY A 38 11.55 -5.37 0.85
N CYS A 39 10.23 -5.48 0.61
CA CYS A 39 9.67 -5.89 -0.66
C CYS A 39 9.71 -4.72 -1.65
N ARG A 40 9.83 -5.02 -2.95
CA ARG A 40 9.70 -4.00 -4.00
C ARG A 40 8.33 -3.32 -3.93
N MET A 41 8.31 -2.00 -4.06
CA MET A 41 7.12 -1.18 -4.14
C MET A 41 7.15 -0.38 -5.44
N ILE A 42 6.08 -0.38 -6.21
CA ILE A 42 5.97 0.41 -7.45
C ILE A 42 4.85 1.43 -7.24
N VAL A 43 5.21 2.71 -7.30
CA VAL A 43 4.27 3.84 -7.23
C VAL A 43 4.11 4.43 -8.63
N LEU A 44 2.92 4.32 -9.20
CA LEU A 44 2.58 4.95 -10.47
C LEU A 44 1.65 6.13 -10.21
N GLU A 45 2.18 7.33 -10.40
CA GLU A 45 1.41 8.57 -10.39
C GLU A 45 0.87 8.86 -11.79
N ALA A 46 -0.44 9.11 -11.89
CA ALA A 46 -1.06 9.51 -13.13
C ALA A 46 -1.85 10.80 -12.94
N ASP A 47 -1.29 11.90 -13.42
CA ASP A 47 -1.86 13.24 -13.34
C ASP A 47 -1.35 14.14 -14.50
N ALA A 48 -1.96 15.31 -14.67
CA ALA A 48 -1.52 16.29 -15.64
C ALA A 48 -0.12 16.84 -15.33
N VAL A 49 0.24 16.96 -14.06
CA VAL A 49 1.53 17.43 -13.56
C VAL A 49 1.92 16.56 -12.36
N SER A 50 3.18 16.16 -12.31
CA SER A 50 3.68 15.36 -11.18
C SER A 50 3.69 16.18 -9.89
N ALA A 51 3.08 15.61 -8.85
CA ALA A 51 3.18 16.10 -7.47
C ALA A 51 4.30 15.39 -6.69
N LEU A 52 4.82 14.26 -7.22
CA LEU A 52 5.77 13.39 -6.54
C LEU A 52 7.19 13.43 -7.14
N GLY A 53 7.41 14.22 -8.19
CA GLY A 53 8.69 14.24 -8.94
C GLY A 53 9.91 14.64 -8.13
N ASP A 54 9.71 15.45 -7.09
CA ASP A 54 10.80 15.94 -6.22
C ASP A 54 10.96 15.10 -4.93
N GLU A 55 10.18 14.01 -4.76
CA GLU A 55 10.27 13.14 -3.61
C GLU A 55 11.54 12.28 -3.63
N VAL A 56 12.13 12.11 -2.46
CA VAL A 56 13.23 11.16 -2.28
C VAL A 56 12.66 9.82 -1.80
N TRP A 57 12.79 8.82 -2.64
CA TRP A 57 12.22 7.49 -2.39
C TRP A 57 13.23 6.56 -1.72
N PRO A 58 12.77 5.66 -0.81
CA PRO A 58 13.58 4.51 -0.36
C PRO A 58 14.01 3.61 -1.53
N ASP A 59 15.14 2.93 -1.39
CA ASP A 59 15.70 2.04 -2.43
C ASP A 59 14.72 0.95 -2.92
N VAL A 60 13.77 0.56 -2.09
CA VAL A 60 12.74 -0.44 -2.44
C VAL A 60 11.56 0.13 -3.23
N VAL A 61 11.51 1.45 -3.41
CA VAL A 61 10.42 2.16 -4.12
C VAL A 61 10.87 2.55 -5.52
N GLU A 62 10.14 2.09 -6.51
CA GLU A 62 10.24 2.53 -7.89
C GLU A 62 9.09 3.50 -8.18
N TYR A 63 9.43 4.73 -8.57
CA TYR A 63 8.44 5.75 -8.92
C TYR A 63 8.33 5.92 -10.43
N ILE A 64 7.10 6.00 -10.92
CA ILE A 64 6.77 6.16 -12.34
C ILE A 64 5.72 7.26 -12.47
N PHE A 65 5.98 8.23 -13.34
CA PHE A 65 5.00 9.25 -13.70
C PHE A 65 4.41 8.96 -15.08
N VAL A 66 3.09 9.05 -15.18
CA VAL A 66 2.33 8.99 -16.41
C VAL A 66 1.52 10.27 -16.56
N GLU A 67 1.80 11.07 -17.59
CA GLU A 67 1.01 12.24 -17.88
C GLU A 67 -0.42 11.83 -18.28
N ASP A 68 -1.40 12.24 -17.48
CA ASP A 68 -2.82 11.99 -17.71
C ASP A 68 -3.65 13.20 -17.29
N ALA A 69 -4.05 14.01 -18.26
CA ALA A 69 -4.88 15.19 -18.07
C ALA A 69 -6.39 14.88 -17.98
N LEU A 70 -6.79 13.59 -17.99
CA LEU A 70 -8.20 13.21 -17.87
C LEU A 70 -8.72 13.54 -16.47
N LYS A 71 -9.94 14.08 -16.41
CA LYS A 71 -10.58 14.40 -15.12
C LYS A 71 -10.83 13.17 -14.25
N ILE A 72 -11.07 12.03 -14.88
CA ILE A 72 -11.36 10.77 -14.18
C ILE A 72 -10.06 9.98 -14.06
N PHE A 73 -9.72 9.61 -12.84
CA PHE A 73 -8.61 8.70 -12.58
C PHE A 73 -9.02 7.26 -12.91
N HIS A 74 -8.45 6.70 -13.98
CA HIS A 74 -8.75 5.35 -14.44
C HIS A 74 -7.93 4.31 -13.64
N ARG A 75 -8.23 4.16 -12.35
CA ARG A 75 -7.49 3.32 -11.40
C ARG A 75 -7.24 1.91 -11.92
N THR A 76 -8.24 1.25 -12.48
CA THR A 76 -8.12 -0.12 -13.02
C THR A 76 -7.12 -0.20 -14.17
N ARG A 77 -7.04 0.82 -15.03
CA ARG A 77 -6.04 0.87 -16.11
C ARG A 77 -4.64 0.84 -15.52
N TYR A 78 -4.36 1.70 -14.53
CA TYR A 78 -3.04 1.80 -13.92
C TYR A 78 -2.69 0.59 -13.06
N ILE A 79 -3.67 -0.05 -12.39
CA ILE A 79 -3.48 -1.35 -11.76
C ILE A 79 -3.00 -2.38 -12.79
N ASN A 80 -3.66 -2.48 -13.95
CA ASN A 80 -3.27 -3.41 -14.99
C ASN A 80 -1.88 -3.13 -15.58
N GLU A 81 -1.48 -1.87 -15.68
CA GLU A 81 -0.12 -1.48 -16.09
C GLU A 81 0.90 -1.92 -15.04
N LEU A 82 0.67 -1.63 -13.77
CA LEU A 82 1.51 -2.03 -12.65
C LEU A 82 1.66 -3.56 -12.53
N LEU A 83 0.57 -4.30 -12.67
CA LEU A 83 0.61 -5.76 -12.62
C LEU A 83 1.47 -6.37 -13.74
N ARG A 84 1.52 -5.76 -14.94
CA ARG A 84 2.41 -6.21 -16.03
C ARG A 84 3.89 -5.95 -15.75
N MET A 85 4.19 -4.99 -14.87
CA MET A 85 5.57 -4.64 -14.46
C MET A 85 6.06 -5.48 -13.28
N THR A 86 5.14 -6.23 -12.65
CA THR A 86 5.45 -7.08 -11.52
C THR A 86 6.15 -8.35 -11.99
N GLU A 87 7.34 -8.63 -11.46
CA GLU A 87 8.15 -9.81 -11.78
C GLU A 87 8.03 -10.92 -10.72
N THR A 88 7.49 -10.60 -9.55
CA THR A 88 7.27 -11.53 -8.45
C THR A 88 6.00 -12.37 -8.67
N LYS A 89 5.90 -13.51 -7.98
CA LYS A 89 4.74 -14.40 -8.10
C LYS A 89 3.44 -13.79 -7.55
N VAL A 90 3.58 -12.86 -6.60
CA VAL A 90 2.46 -12.21 -5.93
C VAL A 90 2.57 -10.70 -6.11
N ALA A 91 1.46 -10.07 -6.47
CA ALA A 91 1.31 -8.63 -6.49
C ALA A 91 0.26 -8.20 -5.47
N ALA A 92 0.59 -7.29 -4.58
CA ALA A 92 -0.36 -6.68 -3.65
C ALA A 92 -0.78 -5.29 -4.14
N VAL A 93 -2.05 -5.15 -4.51
CA VAL A 93 -2.64 -3.85 -4.85
C VAL A 93 -3.15 -3.22 -3.57
N LEU A 94 -2.55 -2.11 -3.14
CA LEU A 94 -2.91 -1.42 -1.91
C LEU A 94 -3.43 0.00 -2.17
N ASP A 95 -4.31 0.43 -1.29
CA ASP A 95 -4.71 1.82 -1.19
C ASP A 95 -3.71 2.60 -0.31
N THR A 96 -3.57 3.89 -0.58
CA THR A 96 -2.56 4.73 0.07
C THR A 96 -2.93 5.20 1.48
N ASP A 97 -4.07 4.77 1.99
CA ASP A 97 -4.63 5.12 3.30
C ASP A 97 -4.92 3.89 4.17
N VAL A 98 -4.42 2.72 3.76
CA VAL A 98 -4.62 1.45 4.47
C VAL A 98 -3.30 0.91 5.02
N LEU A 99 -3.29 0.60 6.30
CA LEU A 99 -2.20 -0.12 6.97
C LEU A 99 -2.67 -1.53 7.31
N VAL A 100 -1.81 -2.50 7.02
CA VAL A 100 -2.06 -3.92 7.26
C VAL A 100 -0.91 -4.49 8.07
N ASP A 101 -1.21 -5.35 9.03
CA ASP A 101 -0.19 -6.04 9.81
C ASP A 101 0.66 -6.99 8.94
N TYR A 102 1.94 -7.10 9.26
CA TYR A 102 2.88 -7.93 8.50
C TYR A 102 2.53 -9.43 8.52
N ALA A 103 1.97 -9.92 9.64
CA ALA A 103 1.52 -11.31 9.71
C ALA A 103 0.35 -11.58 8.78
N GLN A 104 -0.55 -10.60 8.59
CA GLN A 104 -1.66 -10.71 7.65
C GLN A 104 -1.17 -10.71 6.19
N ILE A 105 -0.16 -9.91 5.86
CA ILE A 105 0.49 -9.93 4.53
C ILE A 105 1.16 -11.29 4.29
N ASP A 106 1.93 -11.79 5.26
CA ASP A 106 2.62 -13.08 5.16
C ASP A 106 1.63 -14.23 4.92
N GLU A 107 0.52 -14.25 5.64
CA GLU A 107 -0.53 -15.25 5.48
C GLU A 107 -1.24 -15.15 4.12
N ALA A 108 -1.54 -13.94 3.65
CA ALA A 108 -2.15 -13.75 2.33
C ALA A 108 -1.23 -14.23 1.20
N VAL A 109 0.07 -13.92 1.28
CA VAL A 109 1.07 -14.39 0.31
C VAL A 109 1.19 -15.91 0.35
N ARG A 110 1.22 -16.52 1.55
CA ARG A 110 1.26 -17.98 1.71
C ARG A 110 0.07 -18.64 1.00
N LEU A 111 -1.15 -18.14 1.20
CA LEU A 111 -2.36 -18.66 0.55
C LEU A 111 -2.29 -18.59 -0.98
N ILE A 112 -1.78 -17.48 -1.53
CA ILE A 112 -1.58 -17.34 -2.98
C ILE A 112 -0.57 -18.37 -3.50
N LEU A 113 0.56 -18.53 -2.81
CA LEU A 113 1.59 -19.50 -3.20
C LEU A 113 1.12 -20.96 -3.09
N GLU A 114 0.14 -21.24 -2.24
CA GLU A 114 -0.53 -22.54 -2.11
C GLU A 114 -1.64 -22.77 -3.14
N GLY A 115 -1.91 -21.79 -4.01
CA GLY A 115 -2.81 -21.94 -5.16
C GLY A 115 -4.12 -21.14 -5.08
N CYS A 116 -4.30 -20.29 -4.07
CA CYS A 116 -5.39 -19.32 -4.10
C CYS A 116 -5.17 -18.29 -5.20
N THR A 117 -6.22 -17.96 -5.94
CA THR A 117 -6.14 -16.94 -6.99
C THR A 117 -6.11 -15.52 -6.43
N LEU A 118 -6.75 -15.30 -5.28
CA LEU A 118 -6.87 -14.01 -4.61
C LEU A 118 -6.95 -14.22 -3.10
N ALA A 119 -6.27 -13.38 -2.34
CA ALA A 119 -6.36 -13.33 -0.89
C ALA A 119 -6.46 -11.88 -0.41
N TYR A 120 -7.31 -11.64 0.56
CA TYR A 120 -7.41 -10.35 1.25
C TYR A 120 -6.66 -10.45 2.59
N PRO A 121 -5.69 -9.56 2.88
CA PRO A 121 -4.91 -9.63 4.12
C PRO A 121 -5.68 -9.03 5.31
N TYR A 122 -6.93 -9.42 5.50
CA TYR A 122 -7.77 -9.02 6.63
C TYR A 122 -8.93 -10.02 6.83
N ASN A 123 -9.52 -10.00 8.02
CA ASN A 123 -10.58 -10.93 8.41
C ASN A 123 -12.01 -10.37 8.22
N GLY A 124 -12.18 -9.34 7.40
CA GLY A 124 -13.46 -8.62 7.22
C GLY A 124 -13.66 -7.45 8.19
N GLN A 125 -12.75 -7.23 9.14
CA GLN A 125 -12.79 -6.12 10.07
C GLN A 125 -11.77 -5.06 9.67
N PHE A 126 -12.17 -3.80 9.71
CA PHE A 126 -11.27 -2.67 9.54
C PHE A 126 -11.63 -1.56 10.53
N ALA A 127 -10.65 -0.79 10.93
CA ALA A 127 -10.81 0.33 11.84
C ALA A 127 -10.60 1.65 11.10
N ILE A 128 -11.59 2.54 11.20
CA ILE A 128 -11.45 3.93 10.73
C ILE A 128 -10.87 4.75 11.88
N LEU A 129 -9.73 5.37 11.64
CA LEU A 129 -9.05 6.19 12.61
C LEU A 129 -9.64 7.61 12.64
N SER A 130 -9.83 8.17 13.83
CA SER A 130 -10.08 9.60 13.97
C SER A 130 -8.86 10.41 13.52
N GLU A 131 -9.04 11.70 13.25
CA GLU A 131 -7.94 12.59 12.86
C GLU A 131 -6.77 12.56 13.87
N GLN A 132 -7.09 12.63 15.18
CA GLN A 132 -6.09 12.57 16.25
C GLN A 132 -5.31 11.25 16.25
N MET A 133 -5.99 10.12 16.06
CA MET A 133 -5.38 8.79 15.97
C MET A 133 -4.53 8.66 14.71
N SER A 134 -4.99 9.18 13.57
CA SER A 134 -4.25 9.21 12.33
C SER A 134 -2.93 9.96 12.48
N VAL A 135 -2.94 11.12 13.15
CA VAL A 135 -1.72 11.89 13.46
C VAL A 135 -0.73 11.08 14.32
N GLN A 136 -1.22 10.37 15.33
CA GLN A 136 -0.37 9.52 16.17
C GLN A 136 0.19 8.32 15.39
N MET A 137 -0.66 7.69 14.57
CA MET A 137 -0.28 6.56 13.73
C MET A 137 0.81 6.92 12.72
N ARG A 138 0.67 8.07 12.07
CA ARG A 138 1.69 8.62 11.17
C ARG A 138 3.05 8.84 11.83
N LYS A 139 3.07 9.11 13.15
CA LYS A 139 4.32 9.31 13.91
C LYS A 139 4.97 8.00 14.34
N LYS A 140 4.19 7.05 14.86
CA LYS A 140 4.72 5.86 15.55
C LYS A 140 4.65 4.58 14.74
N LEU A 141 3.69 4.45 13.80
CA LEU A 141 3.40 3.22 13.03
C LEU A 141 3.22 1.98 13.94
N ASP A 142 2.61 2.17 15.09
CA ASP A 142 2.40 1.13 16.10
C ASP A 142 0.98 0.57 15.96
N LEU A 143 0.83 -0.52 15.17
CA LEU A 143 -0.46 -1.16 14.98
C LEU A 143 -0.95 -1.89 16.23
N GLU A 144 -0.05 -2.38 17.10
CA GLU A 144 -0.44 -3.01 18.36
C GLU A 144 -1.13 -2.02 19.29
N TYR A 145 -0.70 -0.76 19.28
CA TYR A 145 -1.34 0.31 20.03
C TYR A 145 -2.82 0.46 19.69
N LEU A 146 -3.19 0.24 18.42
CA LEU A 146 -4.59 0.31 17.99
C LEU A 146 -5.44 -0.83 18.56
N CYS A 147 -4.87 -2.00 18.78
CA CYS A 147 -5.59 -3.14 19.35
C CYS A 147 -6.05 -2.91 20.79
N HIS A 148 -5.38 -2.01 21.52
CA HIS A 148 -5.72 -1.65 22.90
C HIS A 148 -6.70 -0.48 23.01
N MET A 149 -7.02 0.19 21.89
CA MET A 149 -7.99 1.28 21.89
C MET A 149 -9.39 0.73 21.56
N GLN A 150 -10.42 1.33 22.16
CA GLN A 150 -11.82 1.07 21.76
C GLN A 150 -12.07 1.66 20.36
N LEU A 151 -11.76 0.89 19.33
CA LEU A 151 -12.00 1.27 17.95
C LEU A 151 -13.44 0.92 17.54
N CYS A 152 -14.05 1.80 16.76
CA CYS A 152 -15.27 1.44 16.04
C CYS A 152 -14.89 0.49 14.91
N TYR A 153 -15.24 -0.78 15.04
CA TYR A 153 -15.08 -1.77 13.98
C TYR A 153 -16.32 -1.72 13.06
N TYR A 154 -16.08 -1.63 11.77
CA TYR A 154 -17.11 -1.81 10.76
C TYR A 154 -16.95 -3.21 10.16
N PHE A 155 -18.05 -3.94 10.08
CA PHE A 155 -18.12 -5.21 9.37
C PHE A 155 -18.64 -4.89 7.96
N GLY A 156 -17.84 -5.21 6.94
CA GLY A 156 -18.23 -5.13 5.54
C GLY A 156 -19.02 -6.37 5.12
#